data_750c405e262e366d067d9dfc5a9eddf5
#
_entry.id   750c405e262e366d067d9dfc5a9eddf5
#
_cell.length_a   1.000
_cell.length_b   1.000
_cell.length_c   1.000
_cell.angle_alpha   90.00
_cell.angle_beta   90.00
_cell.angle_gamma   90.00
#
_symmetry.space_group_name_H-M   'P 1'
#
loop_
_entity.id
_entity.type
_entity.pdbx_description
1 polymer ?
#
loop_
_entity_poly.entity_id
_entity_poly.type
_entity_poly.pdbx_seq_one_letter_code
_entity_poly.pdbx_strand_id
1 'polypeptide(L)'
;TGLRIYINPGHGGWDSDDRNVAVAPFAQGDTLGFWESSSNLHKGLMLRELLEGQGATVAMSRVLNRTEDDLNLNTISREANEFDADLFFSIHSNATGTSNRVNFPMMLFKGYTENPAKPEDKVVAKILFKHLIENQVTYWTQTSEYVVGDWDFYPDWNNAGLGVLRNLTVTGFLSEGSYHDYVPETYRLLNMDYKYIEAWHFAKAVMEYFNTDGFTTGHIA
;
A
#
# COMPACT_ATOMS: atom_id res chain seq x y z
N THR A 1 18.66 3.84 -11.17
CA THR A 1 17.83 3.10 -12.15
C THR A 1 17.13 4.02 -13.14
N GLY A 2 16.98 5.31 -12.81
CA GLY A 2 16.21 6.26 -13.59
C GLY A 2 14.69 6.08 -13.53
N LEU A 3 14.19 5.13 -12.72
CA LEU A 3 12.76 4.89 -12.52
C LEU A 3 12.11 6.06 -11.79
N ARG A 4 10.87 6.34 -12.14
CA ARG A 4 10.02 7.38 -11.54
C ARG A 4 8.87 6.67 -10.81
N ILE A 5 8.87 6.72 -9.50
CA ILE A 5 7.86 6.03 -8.67
C ILE A 5 7.03 7.06 -7.93
N TYR A 6 5.71 6.96 -8.01
CA TYR A 6 4.80 7.77 -7.23
C TYR A 6 4.19 6.94 -6.11
N ILE A 7 4.44 7.31 -4.86
CA ILE A 7 3.94 6.61 -3.67
C ILE A 7 2.77 7.40 -3.08
N ASN A 8 1.66 6.73 -2.88
CA ASN A 8 0.51 7.25 -2.16
C ASN A 8 0.34 6.52 -0.83
N PRO A 9 0.84 7.05 0.29
CA PRO A 9 0.40 6.59 1.61
C PRO A 9 -1.07 6.95 1.81
N GLY A 10 -1.96 5.96 1.85
CA GLY A 10 -3.40 6.20 1.95
C GLY A 10 -3.80 6.95 3.21
N HIS A 11 -4.94 7.64 3.14
CA HIS A 11 -5.47 8.52 4.19
C HIS A 11 -4.54 9.70 4.49
N GLY A 12 -4.85 10.51 5.51
CA GLY A 12 -3.99 11.62 5.95
C GLY A 12 -4.57 12.38 7.12
N GLY A 13 -3.94 12.26 8.28
CA GLY A 13 -4.38 12.96 9.50
C GLY A 13 -4.90 12.04 10.59
N TRP A 14 -5.84 12.57 11.38
CA TRP A 14 -6.28 11.98 12.65
C TRP A 14 -7.79 12.07 12.82
N ASP A 15 -8.56 12.04 11.74
CA ASP A 15 -10.02 12.07 11.80
C ASP A 15 -10.65 10.68 11.59
N SER A 16 -11.97 10.61 11.45
CA SER A 16 -12.67 9.33 11.38
C SER A 16 -12.36 8.54 10.12
N ASP A 17 -11.89 9.21 9.06
CA ASP A 17 -11.55 8.55 7.79
C ASP A 17 -10.14 7.94 7.82
N ASP A 18 -9.31 8.34 8.77
CA ASP A 18 -7.93 7.86 8.92
C ASP A 18 -7.82 6.48 9.60
N ARG A 19 -8.92 5.84 9.85
CA ARG A 19 -9.03 4.45 10.33
C ARG A 19 -8.20 4.15 11.58
N ASN A 20 -8.76 4.46 12.71
CA ASN A 20 -8.14 4.17 13.99
C ASN A 20 -8.76 2.94 14.66
N VAL A 21 -7.95 2.16 15.32
CA VAL A 21 -8.37 0.95 16.03
C VAL A 21 -7.86 0.99 17.48
N ALA A 22 -8.75 0.69 18.43
CA ALA A 22 -8.36 0.51 19.82
C ALA A 22 -7.51 -0.77 19.96
N VAL A 23 -6.32 -0.65 20.53
CA VAL A 23 -5.42 -1.76 20.84
C VAL A 23 -4.69 -1.47 22.14
N ALA A 24 -4.81 -2.35 23.14
CA ALA A 24 -4.23 -2.10 24.46
C ALA A 24 -2.72 -1.77 24.37
N PRO A 25 -2.18 -0.80 25.13
CA PRO A 25 -2.86 -0.03 26.17
C PRO A 25 -3.63 1.19 25.64
N PHE A 26 -3.69 1.41 24.32
CA PHE A 26 -4.24 2.60 23.69
C PHE A 26 -5.76 2.48 23.50
N ALA A 27 -6.48 3.54 23.84
CA ALA A 27 -7.89 3.69 23.53
C ALA A 27 -8.10 4.09 22.06
N GLN A 28 -9.31 3.95 21.57
CA GLN A 28 -9.68 4.50 20.26
C GLN A 28 -9.51 6.02 20.26
N GLY A 29 -8.86 6.56 19.21
CA GLY A 29 -8.55 7.98 19.08
C GLY A 29 -7.26 8.42 19.75
N ASP A 30 -6.57 7.53 20.48
CA ASP A 30 -5.25 7.83 21.04
C ASP A 30 -4.23 8.00 19.91
N THR A 31 -3.57 9.14 19.84
CA THR A 31 -2.56 9.43 18.80
C THR A 31 -1.31 8.56 18.89
N LEU A 32 -1.07 7.91 20.03
CA LEU A 32 -0.01 6.92 20.22
C LEU A 32 -0.45 5.51 19.82
N GLY A 33 -1.78 5.31 19.64
CA GLY A 33 -2.36 4.06 19.20
C GLY A 33 -2.22 3.83 17.69
N PHE A 34 -2.97 2.86 17.19
CA PHE A 34 -2.95 2.55 15.76
C PHE A 34 -3.82 3.54 14.97
N TRP A 35 -3.20 4.10 13.93
CA TRP A 35 -3.86 4.86 12.87
C TRP A 35 -3.33 4.36 11.52
N GLU A 36 -4.24 4.02 10.63
CA GLU A 36 -3.87 3.56 9.30
C GLU A 36 -3.09 4.64 8.54
N SER A 37 -3.54 5.88 8.58
CA SER A 37 -2.86 7.04 7.98
C SER A 37 -1.39 7.14 8.39
N SER A 38 -1.11 7.02 9.70
CA SER A 38 0.25 7.06 10.24
C SER A 38 1.09 5.85 9.83
N SER A 39 0.48 4.65 9.89
CA SER A 39 1.16 3.41 9.49
C SER A 39 1.56 3.43 8.01
N ASN A 40 0.63 3.85 7.14
CA ASN A 40 0.87 3.95 5.70
C ASN A 40 1.95 4.98 5.37
N LEU A 41 1.94 6.13 6.07
CA LEU A 41 2.98 7.16 5.90
C LEU A 41 4.36 6.62 6.26
N HIS A 42 4.51 5.94 7.41
CA HIS A 42 5.80 5.37 7.81
C HIS A 42 6.32 4.38 6.76
N LYS A 43 5.47 3.47 6.28
CA LYS A 43 5.83 2.53 5.21
C LYS A 43 6.21 3.25 3.92
N GLY A 44 5.45 4.27 3.53
CA GLY A 44 5.73 5.06 2.33
C GLY A 44 7.07 5.81 2.39
N LEU A 45 7.39 6.43 3.54
CA LEU A 45 8.67 7.13 3.74
C LEU A 45 9.86 6.16 3.68
N MET A 46 9.74 4.99 4.31
CA MET A 46 10.75 3.95 4.26
C MET A 46 10.93 3.40 2.84
N LEU A 47 9.83 3.17 2.13
CA LEU A 47 9.86 2.72 0.74
C LEU A 47 10.54 3.75 -0.16
N ARG A 48 10.24 5.04 0.02
CA ARG A 48 10.92 6.11 -0.71
C ARG A 48 12.43 6.06 -0.51
N GLU A 49 12.89 6.00 0.74
CA GLU A 49 14.32 5.96 1.07
C GLU A 49 15.01 4.75 0.41
N LEU A 50 14.38 3.59 0.48
CA LEU A 50 14.89 2.37 -0.13
C LEU A 50 15.02 2.48 -1.66
N LEU A 51 14.01 3.04 -2.33
CA LEU A 51 14.00 3.18 -3.78
C LEU A 51 14.95 4.29 -4.27
N GLU A 52 15.01 5.42 -3.57
CA GLU A 52 15.96 6.50 -3.85
C GLU A 52 17.41 6.01 -3.66
N GLY A 53 17.67 5.18 -2.66
CA GLY A 53 18.94 4.50 -2.46
C GLY A 53 19.36 3.60 -3.63
N GLN A 54 18.40 3.13 -4.43
CA GLN A 54 18.62 2.36 -5.68
C GLN A 54 18.65 3.26 -6.93
N GLY A 55 18.58 4.58 -6.77
CA GLY A 55 18.65 5.55 -7.86
C GLY A 55 17.31 5.78 -8.57
N ALA A 56 16.17 5.50 -7.93
CA ALA A 56 14.87 5.93 -8.40
C ALA A 56 14.62 7.42 -8.06
N THR A 57 13.78 8.07 -8.83
CA THR A 57 13.21 9.38 -8.47
C THR A 57 11.81 9.13 -7.89
N VAL A 58 11.58 9.54 -6.66
CA VAL A 58 10.33 9.25 -5.95
C VAL A 58 9.55 10.53 -5.65
N ALA A 59 8.27 10.56 -6.03
CA ALA A 59 7.31 11.55 -5.56
C ALA A 59 6.30 10.88 -4.62
N MET A 60 5.71 11.66 -3.72
CA MET A 60 4.71 11.17 -2.76
C MET A 60 3.53 12.13 -2.68
N SER A 61 2.31 11.60 -2.51
CA SER A 61 1.11 12.41 -2.29
C SER A 61 1.16 13.22 -0.99
N ARG A 62 1.89 12.72 0.02
CA ARG A 62 2.13 13.42 1.30
C ARG A 62 3.39 12.89 1.99
N VAL A 63 3.99 13.73 2.82
CA VAL A 63 5.19 13.41 3.62
C VAL A 63 5.00 13.70 5.12
N LEU A 64 3.84 14.20 5.50
CA LEU A 64 3.43 14.44 6.88
C LEU A 64 2.07 13.77 7.12
N ASN A 65 1.70 13.61 8.41
CA ASN A 65 0.39 13.06 8.78
C ASN A 65 -0.49 14.16 9.37
N ARG A 66 -1.06 14.99 8.50
CA ARG A 66 -1.97 16.06 8.88
C ARG A 66 -3.24 15.96 8.03
N THR A 67 -4.38 16.39 8.56
CA THR A 67 -5.66 16.36 7.84
C THR A 67 -5.61 17.17 6.53
N GLU A 68 -4.89 18.30 6.53
CA GLU A 68 -4.69 19.10 5.31
C GLU A 68 -3.80 18.45 4.24
N ASP A 69 -3.07 17.37 4.59
CA ASP A 69 -2.27 16.58 3.65
C ASP A 69 -3.06 15.45 2.99
N ASP A 70 -4.30 15.20 3.43
CA ASP A 70 -5.20 14.22 2.82
C ASP A 70 -5.78 14.79 1.53
N LEU A 71 -5.11 14.51 0.43
CA LEU A 71 -5.47 15.03 -0.88
C LEU A 71 -6.69 14.29 -1.45
N ASN A 72 -7.49 15.02 -2.22
CA ASN A 72 -8.56 14.41 -3.01
C ASN A 72 -7.99 13.34 -3.96
N LEU A 73 -8.67 12.18 -4.05
CA LEU A 73 -8.21 11.03 -4.83
C LEU A 73 -7.95 11.34 -6.31
N ASN A 74 -8.73 12.26 -6.91
CA ASN A 74 -8.48 12.72 -8.28
C ASN A 74 -7.20 13.58 -8.38
N THR A 75 -6.86 14.32 -7.33
CA THR A 75 -5.62 15.08 -7.26
C THR A 75 -4.43 14.12 -7.22
N ILE A 76 -4.48 13.09 -6.40
CA ILE A 76 -3.42 12.08 -6.27
C ILE A 76 -3.15 11.41 -7.62
N SER A 77 -4.20 10.92 -8.30
CA SER A 77 -4.02 10.27 -9.61
C SER A 77 -3.53 11.24 -10.69
N ARG A 78 -3.98 12.50 -10.66
CA ARG A 78 -3.48 13.53 -11.58
C ARG A 78 -2.00 13.82 -11.36
N GLU A 79 -1.56 14.00 -10.12
CA GLU A 79 -0.16 14.24 -9.79
C GLU A 79 0.74 13.08 -10.22
N ALA A 80 0.31 11.83 -10.02
CA ALA A 80 1.03 10.65 -10.49
C ALA A 80 1.16 10.62 -12.03
N ASN A 81 0.08 10.98 -12.74
CA ASN A 81 0.09 11.07 -14.19
C ASN A 81 1.00 12.22 -14.70
N GLU A 82 0.91 13.42 -14.09
CA GLU A 82 1.77 14.57 -14.43
C GLU A 82 3.24 14.33 -14.09
N PHE A 83 3.52 13.59 -13.04
CA PHE A 83 4.85 13.12 -12.68
C PHE A 83 5.39 12.12 -13.71
N ASP A 84 4.56 11.60 -14.60
CA ASP A 84 4.91 10.55 -15.57
C ASP A 84 5.58 9.35 -14.88
N ALA A 85 4.88 8.81 -13.88
CA ALA A 85 5.40 7.72 -13.08
C ALA A 85 5.49 6.42 -13.89
N ASP A 86 6.59 5.68 -13.76
CA ASP A 86 6.69 4.30 -14.25
C ASP A 86 5.81 3.36 -13.43
N LEU A 87 5.59 3.72 -12.14
CA LEU A 87 4.71 2.99 -11.24
C LEU A 87 4.07 3.93 -10.20
N PHE A 88 2.76 3.80 -10.05
CA PHE A 88 1.98 4.33 -8.94
C PHE A 88 1.76 3.23 -7.89
N PHE A 89 2.11 3.49 -6.65
CA PHE A 89 1.98 2.55 -5.54
C PHE A 89 1.18 3.16 -4.39
N SER A 90 -0.06 2.72 -4.19
CA SER A 90 -0.90 3.10 -3.06
C SER A 90 -0.75 2.10 -1.91
N ILE A 91 -0.49 2.59 -0.70
CA ILE A 91 -0.22 1.79 0.49
C ILE A 91 -1.36 1.95 1.49
N HIS A 92 -1.99 0.85 1.83
CA HIS A 92 -3.09 0.74 2.79
C HIS A 92 -2.94 -0.47 3.71
N SER A 93 -3.79 -0.56 4.70
CA SER A 93 -4.10 -1.76 5.44
C SER A 93 -5.62 -1.90 5.58
N ASN A 94 -6.14 -3.08 5.35
CA ASN A 94 -7.55 -3.39 5.26
C ASN A 94 -8.22 -3.50 6.65
N ALA A 95 -9.55 -3.53 6.65
CA ALA A 95 -10.37 -3.90 7.79
C ALA A 95 -11.63 -4.62 7.33
N THR A 96 -12.07 -5.61 8.10
CA THR A 96 -13.38 -6.22 7.87
C THR A 96 -14.52 -5.39 8.45
N GLY A 97 -14.22 -4.57 9.45
CA GLY A 97 -15.22 -3.83 10.23
C GLY A 97 -16.09 -4.70 11.14
N THR A 98 -16.02 -6.01 11.01
CA THR A 98 -16.91 -6.96 11.73
C THR A 98 -16.20 -8.15 12.34
N SER A 99 -14.97 -8.45 11.93
CA SER A 99 -14.22 -9.63 12.37
C SER A 99 -12.78 -9.29 12.71
N ASN A 100 -12.33 -9.69 13.87
CA ASN A 100 -10.93 -9.60 14.30
C ASN A 100 -10.16 -10.91 14.09
N ARG A 101 -10.60 -11.77 13.17
CA ARG A 101 -10.02 -13.09 12.91
C ARG A 101 -9.49 -13.25 11.48
N VAL A 102 -9.58 -12.22 10.68
CA VAL A 102 -9.18 -12.22 9.27
C VAL A 102 -7.89 -11.43 9.12
N ASN A 103 -6.89 -12.03 8.49
CA ASN A 103 -5.66 -11.36 8.11
C ASN A 103 -5.05 -12.02 6.88
N PHE A 104 -4.80 -11.26 5.83
CA PHE A 104 -4.08 -11.66 4.62
C PHE A 104 -3.75 -10.42 3.78
N PRO A 105 -2.71 -10.43 2.96
CA PRO A 105 -2.48 -9.35 2.02
C PRO A 105 -3.47 -9.42 0.85
N MET A 106 -3.88 -8.26 0.36
CA MET A 106 -4.71 -8.10 -0.84
C MET A 106 -4.13 -7.03 -1.73
N MET A 107 -4.12 -7.27 -3.03
CA MET A 107 -3.71 -6.27 -4.02
C MET A 107 -4.89 -5.97 -4.92
N LEU A 108 -5.18 -4.69 -5.09
CA LEU A 108 -6.26 -4.20 -5.94
C LEU A 108 -5.68 -3.43 -7.13
N PHE A 109 -6.16 -3.74 -8.32
CA PHE A 109 -5.79 -3.04 -9.55
C PHE A 109 -7.06 -2.65 -10.33
N LYS A 110 -6.92 -1.69 -11.22
CA LYS A 110 -8.05 -1.17 -12.00
C LYS A 110 -8.58 -2.20 -12.99
N GLY A 111 -9.90 -2.44 -12.96
CA GLY A 111 -10.58 -3.31 -13.91
C GLY A 111 -11.13 -4.58 -13.28
N TYR A 112 -11.45 -5.56 -14.14
CA TYR A 112 -11.86 -6.90 -13.72
C TYR A 112 -10.64 -7.78 -13.47
N THR A 113 -10.76 -8.74 -12.59
CA THR A 113 -9.68 -9.69 -12.24
C THR A 113 -9.18 -10.44 -13.47
N GLU A 114 -10.08 -10.90 -14.33
CA GLU A 114 -9.73 -11.62 -15.56
C GLU A 114 -9.52 -10.70 -16.77
N ASN A 115 -9.89 -9.43 -16.66
CA ASN A 115 -9.71 -8.43 -17.72
C ASN A 115 -9.28 -7.08 -17.10
N PRO A 116 -8.03 -6.94 -16.66
CA PRO A 116 -7.51 -5.71 -16.10
C PRO A 116 -7.55 -4.56 -17.12
N ALA A 117 -7.76 -3.34 -16.66
CA ALA A 117 -7.71 -2.16 -17.54
C ALA A 117 -6.32 -2.02 -18.20
N LYS A 118 -5.28 -2.41 -17.48
CA LYS A 118 -3.90 -2.58 -17.97
C LYS A 118 -3.33 -3.88 -17.44
N PRO A 119 -2.81 -4.78 -18.31
CA PRO A 119 -2.21 -6.05 -17.88
C PRO A 119 -1.06 -5.87 -16.89
N GLU A 120 -0.28 -4.82 -17.03
CA GLU A 120 0.89 -4.49 -16.21
C GLU A 120 0.51 -4.27 -14.74
N ASP A 121 -0.65 -3.68 -14.47
CA ASP A 121 -1.16 -3.44 -13.12
C ASP A 121 -1.31 -4.76 -12.34
N LYS A 122 -1.88 -5.78 -12.98
CA LYS A 122 -2.04 -7.12 -12.40
C LYS A 122 -0.70 -7.82 -12.21
N VAL A 123 0.25 -7.64 -13.13
CA VAL A 123 1.58 -8.26 -13.04
C VAL A 123 2.34 -7.76 -11.82
N VAL A 124 2.47 -6.44 -11.65
CA VAL A 124 3.20 -5.87 -10.51
C VAL A 124 2.50 -6.20 -9.18
N ALA A 125 1.16 -6.16 -9.15
CA ALA A 125 0.37 -6.54 -8.00
C ALA A 125 0.62 -8.00 -7.56
N LYS A 126 0.73 -8.94 -8.51
CA LYS A 126 1.07 -10.35 -8.24
C LYS A 126 2.47 -10.53 -7.67
N ILE A 127 3.45 -9.82 -8.20
CA ILE A 127 4.83 -9.87 -7.70
C ILE A 127 4.85 -9.41 -6.24
N LEU A 128 4.19 -8.31 -5.91
CA LEU A 128 4.13 -7.83 -4.53
C LEU A 128 3.41 -8.81 -3.60
N PHE A 129 2.24 -9.33 -4.01
CA PHE A 129 1.51 -10.32 -3.23
C PHE A 129 2.42 -11.52 -2.90
N LYS A 130 3.12 -12.04 -3.92
CA LYS A 130 4.06 -13.15 -3.76
C LYS A 130 5.16 -12.83 -2.75
N HIS A 131 5.76 -11.63 -2.82
CA HIS A 131 6.79 -11.21 -1.85
C HIS A 131 6.29 -11.23 -0.41
N LEU A 132 5.06 -10.76 -0.16
CA LEU A 132 4.50 -10.73 1.19
C LEU A 132 4.18 -12.14 1.72
N ILE A 133 3.72 -13.03 0.87
CA ILE A 133 3.31 -14.40 1.25
C ILE A 133 4.52 -15.32 1.40
N GLU A 134 5.38 -15.42 0.40
CA GLU A 134 6.51 -16.34 0.39
C GLU A 134 7.56 -16.02 1.47
N ASN A 135 7.69 -14.75 1.84
CA ASN A 135 8.58 -14.30 2.89
C ASN A 135 7.90 -14.18 4.26
N GLN A 136 6.65 -14.59 4.38
CA GLN A 136 5.85 -14.54 5.61
C GLN A 136 5.83 -13.13 6.25
N VAL A 137 5.86 -12.09 5.44
CA VAL A 137 5.77 -10.70 5.89
C VAL A 137 4.42 -10.47 6.54
N THR A 138 3.34 -10.90 5.90
CA THR A 138 2.00 -10.90 6.46
C THR A 138 1.64 -12.32 6.93
N TYR A 139 1.28 -12.47 8.20
CA TYR A 139 0.65 -13.70 8.68
C TYR A 139 -0.78 -13.78 8.13
N TRP A 140 -1.13 -14.85 7.46
CA TRP A 140 -2.40 -14.98 6.78
C TRP A 140 -3.25 -16.14 7.29
N THR A 141 -4.54 -15.86 7.40
CA THR A 141 -5.57 -16.81 7.86
C THR A 141 -6.33 -17.44 6.69
N GLN A 142 -6.04 -17.03 5.46
CA GLN A 142 -6.66 -17.45 4.21
C GLN A 142 -5.62 -18.11 3.30
N THR A 143 -6.04 -19.00 2.42
CA THR A 143 -5.14 -19.75 1.52
C THR A 143 -5.25 -19.33 0.04
N SER A 144 -6.20 -18.44 -0.28
CA SER A 144 -6.43 -17.98 -1.65
C SER A 144 -5.51 -16.81 -2.01
N GLU A 145 -5.15 -16.70 -3.29
CA GLU A 145 -4.52 -15.50 -3.83
C GLU A 145 -5.56 -14.38 -3.92
N TYR A 146 -5.24 -13.23 -3.32
CA TYR A 146 -6.08 -12.04 -3.36
C TYR A 146 -5.43 -10.92 -4.16
N VAL A 147 -5.32 -11.15 -5.46
CA VAL A 147 -4.93 -10.14 -6.46
C VAL A 147 -6.13 -9.94 -7.37
N VAL A 148 -6.91 -8.90 -7.08
CA VAL A 148 -8.29 -8.76 -7.55
C VAL A 148 -8.48 -7.43 -8.26
N GLY A 149 -9.23 -7.44 -9.34
CA GLY A 149 -9.69 -6.21 -10.01
C GLY A 149 -10.67 -5.45 -9.11
N ASP A 150 -10.50 -4.14 -9.00
CA ASP A 150 -11.32 -3.30 -8.12
C ASP A 150 -12.81 -3.25 -8.55
N TRP A 151 -13.11 -3.57 -9.82
CA TRP A 151 -14.49 -3.70 -10.31
C TRP A 151 -15.16 -4.99 -9.86
N ASP A 152 -14.41 -6.06 -9.67
CA ASP A 152 -14.94 -7.30 -9.07
C ASP A 152 -15.06 -7.18 -7.55
N PHE A 153 -14.12 -6.45 -6.93
CA PHE A 153 -14.12 -6.27 -5.48
C PHE A 153 -15.25 -5.35 -5.00
N TYR A 154 -15.60 -4.33 -5.82
CA TYR A 154 -16.69 -3.38 -5.56
C TYR A 154 -17.75 -3.43 -6.68
N PRO A 155 -18.48 -4.56 -6.86
CA PRO A 155 -19.40 -4.74 -7.99
C PRO A 155 -20.54 -3.74 -8.00
N ASP A 156 -20.98 -3.27 -6.83
CA ASP A 156 -22.08 -2.32 -6.69
C ASP A 156 -21.71 -0.87 -7.10
N TRP A 157 -20.45 -0.61 -7.42
CA TRP A 157 -19.98 0.72 -7.82
C TRP A 157 -20.02 0.98 -9.33
N ASN A 158 -20.75 0.16 -10.10
CA ASN A 158 -20.90 0.32 -11.55
C ASN A 158 -19.57 0.53 -12.31
N ASN A 159 -18.55 -0.26 -11.98
CA ASN A 159 -17.20 -0.16 -12.54
C ASN A 159 -16.52 1.20 -12.27
N ALA A 160 -16.97 1.95 -11.28
CA ALA A 160 -16.28 3.16 -10.87
C ALA A 160 -14.94 2.84 -10.21
N GLY A 161 -14.88 1.69 -9.51
CA GLY A 161 -13.68 1.22 -8.81
C GLY A 161 -13.14 2.20 -7.77
N LEU A 162 -11.94 1.95 -7.32
CA LEU A 162 -11.25 2.79 -6.34
C LEU A 162 -10.94 4.18 -6.91
N GLY A 163 -11.30 5.21 -6.17
CA GLY A 163 -11.15 6.60 -6.62
C GLY A 163 -9.73 6.96 -7.02
N VAL A 164 -8.73 6.44 -6.30
CA VAL A 164 -7.32 6.70 -6.56
C VAL A 164 -6.80 6.01 -7.84
N LEU A 165 -7.44 4.90 -8.26
CA LEU A 165 -7.07 4.18 -9.49
C LEU A 165 -7.89 4.62 -10.71
N ARG A 166 -9.07 5.23 -10.49
CA ARG A 166 -10.05 5.53 -11.54
C ARG A 166 -9.47 6.34 -12.69
N ASN A 167 -8.76 7.42 -12.38
CA ASN A 167 -8.20 8.36 -13.36
C ASN A 167 -6.71 8.15 -13.60
N LEU A 168 -6.16 7.06 -13.07
CA LEU A 168 -4.76 6.73 -13.26
C LEU A 168 -4.51 6.26 -14.70
N THR A 169 -3.53 6.87 -15.36
CA THR A 169 -3.09 6.50 -16.71
C THR A 169 -1.75 5.77 -16.72
N VAL A 170 -0.94 5.95 -15.68
CA VAL A 170 0.29 5.20 -15.45
C VAL A 170 0.02 3.82 -14.87
N THR A 171 0.98 2.90 -14.93
CA THR A 171 0.87 1.58 -14.27
C THR A 171 0.72 1.77 -12.76
N GLY A 172 -0.21 1.04 -12.14
CA GLY A 172 -0.39 1.20 -10.70
C GLY A 172 -1.42 0.27 -10.05
N PHE A 173 -1.31 0.17 -8.74
CA PHE A 173 -2.15 -0.67 -7.91
C PHE A 173 -2.25 -0.13 -6.48
N LEU A 174 -3.14 -0.71 -5.70
CA LEU A 174 -3.31 -0.45 -4.27
C LEU A 174 -3.00 -1.74 -3.49
N SER A 175 -2.13 -1.62 -2.50
CA SER A 175 -1.78 -2.69 -1.57
C SER A 175 -2.55 -2.53 -0.26
N GLU A 176 -3.30 -3.56 0.10
CA GLU A 176 -3.80 -3.82 1.44
C GLU A 176 -2.88 -4.86 2.07
N GLY A 177 -1.77 -4.42 2.68
CA GLY A 177 -0.70 -5.34 3.11
C GLY A 177 -1.14 -6.35 4.18
N SER A 178 -2.13 -5.98 4.99
CA SER A 178 -2.69 -6.80 6.07
C SER A 178 -3.99 -6.17 6.58
N TYR A 179 -4.65 -6.82 7.55
CA TYR A 179 -5.88 -6.32 8.19
C TYR A 179 -5.57 -5.69 9.55
N HIS A 180 -5.74 -4.38 9.66
CA HIS A 180 -5.43 -3.65 10.89
C HIS A 180 -6.44 -3.87 12.03
N ASP A 181 -7.62 -4.44 11.77
CA ASP A 181 -8.58 -4.85 12.79
C ASP A 181 -8.35 -6.30 13.31
N TYR A 182 -7.35 -7.01 12.78
CA TYR A 182 -6.83 -8.23 13.38
C TYR A 182 -5.79 -7.89 14.45
N VAL A 183 -6.15 -8.04 15.72
CA VAL A 183 -5.38 -7.54 16.86
C VAL A 183 -3.87 -7.89 16.84
N PRO A 184 -3.44 -9.13 16.56
CA PRO A 184 -2.01 -9.41 16.45
C PRO A 184 -1.31 -8.59 15.37
N GLU A 185 -1.99 -8.30 14.26
CA GLU A 185 -1.44 -7.48 13.19
C GLU A 185 -1.42 -6.00 13.56
N THR A 186 -2.42 -5.52 14.31
CA THR A 186 -2.43 -4.15 14.81
C THR A 186 -1.17 -3.85 15.63
N TYR A 187 -0.76 -4.78 16.52
CA TYR A 187 0.50 -4.65 17.27
C TYR A 187 1.73 -4.65 16.36
N ARG A 188 1.75 -5.47 15.33
CA ARG A 188 2.83 -5.49 14.34
C ARG A 188 2.91 -4.17 13.57
N LEU A 189 1.78 -3.63 13.15
CA LEU A 189 1.68 -2.34 12.43
C LEU A 189 2.06 -1.13 13.31
N LEU A 190 2.03 -1.24 14.64
CA LEU A 190 2.62 -0.25 15.54
C LEU A 190 4.15 -0.32 15.58
N ASN A 191 4.73 -1.49 15.29
CA ASN A 191 6.17 -1.71 15.35
C ASN A 191 6.87 -1.15 14.09
N MET A 192 7.88 -0.30 14.28
CA MET A 192 8.63 0.32 13.18
C MET A 192 9.45 -0.69 12.39
N ASP A 193 10.03 -1.69 13.06
CA ASP A 193 10.83 -2.74 12.39
C ASP A 193 9.96 -3.56 11.45
N TYR A 194 8.72 -3.89 11.88
CA TYR A 194 7.78 -4.59 11.02
C TYR A 194 7.39 -3.76 9.79
N LYS A 195 7.09 -2.47 9.98
CA LYS A 195 6.79 -1.56 8.86
C LYS A 195 7.97 -1.44 7.89
N TYR A 196 9.20 -1.46 8.42
CA TYR A 196 10.41 -1.47 7.59
C TYR A 196 10.54 -2.77 6.79
N ILE A 197 10.29 -3.93 7.40
CA ILE A 197 10.31 -5.22 6.69
C ILE A 197 9.27 -5.24 5.56
N GLU A 198 8.07 -4.73 5.80
CA GLU A 198 7.03 -4.61 4.77
C GLU A 198 7.48 -3.68 3.64
N ALA A 199 7.99 -2.49 3.96
CA ALA A 199 8.52 -1.55 2.98
C ALA A 199 9.72 -2.11 2.19
N TRP A 200 10.58 -2.90 2.83
CA TRP A 200 11.67 -3.62 2.19
C TRP A 200 11.17 -4.59 1.12
N HIS A 201 10.15 -5.38 1.44
CA HIS A 201 9.56 -6.30 0.47
C HIS A 201 8.80 -5.57 -0.64
N PHE A 202 8.20 -4.42 -0.34
CA PHE A 202 7.65 -3.53 -1.37
C PHE A 202 8.74 -3.08 -2.34
N ALA A 203 9.88 -2.61 -1.84
CA ALA A 203 11.00 -2.19 -2.67
C ALA A 203 11.54 -3.34 -3.52
N LYS A 204 11.70 -4.53 -2.93
CA LYS A 204 12.14 -5.73 -3.68
C LYS A 204 11.17 -6.10 -4.79
N ALA A 205 9.87 -6.04 -4.55
CA ALA A 205 8.86 -6.33 -5.57
C ALA A 205 8.91 -5.32 -6.72
N VAL A 206 9.07 -4.03 -6.43
CA VAL A 206 9.25 -2.98 -7.44
C VAL A 206 10.49 -3.25 -8.28
N MET A 207 11.62 -3.58 -7.65
CA MET A 207 12.87 -3.87 -8.34
C MET A 207 12.77 -5.13 -9.19
N GLU A 208 12.08 -6.20 -8.71
CA GLU A 208 11.82 -7.41 -9.49
C GLU A 208 10.98 -7.11 -10.72
N TYR A 209 9.90 -6.32 -10.57
CA TYR A 209 9.04 -5.94 -11.68
C TYR A 209 9.81 -5.25 -12.81
N PHE A 210 10.73 -4.33 -12.48
CA PHE A 210 11.53 -3.63 -13.45
C PHE A 210 12.81 -4.36 -13.88
N ASN A 211 13.01 -5.63 -13.49
CA ASN A 211 14.20 -6.43 -13.76
C ASN A 211 15.51 -5.71 -13.40
N THR A 212 15.49 -4.88 -12.36
CA THR A 212 16.68 -4.20 -11.89
C THR A 212 17.44 -5.12 -10.95
N ASP A 213 18.57 -5.68 -11.42
CA ASP A 213 19.47 -6.48 -10.59
C ASP A 213 20.02 -5.66 -9.42
N GLY A 214 19.99 -6.26 -8.25
CA GLY A 214 20.84 -5.82 -7.15
C GLY A 214 20.24 -4.86 -6.15
N PHE A 215 19.14 -5.26 -5.49
CA PHE A 215 18.86 -4.75 -4.15
C PHE A 215 19.95 -5.30 -3.21
N THR A 216 21.11 -4.63 -3.21
CA THR A 216 22.21 -5.02 -2.33
C THR A 216 21.89 -4.60 -0.90
N THR A 217 21.98 -5.55 0.01
CA THR A 217 21.74 -5.43 1.46
C THR A 217 22.77 -4.55 2.19
N GLY A 218 23.28 -3.50 1.55
CA GLY A 218 24.44 -2.74 1.99
C GLY A 218 24.27 -1.84 3.21
N HIS A 219 23.10 -1.81 3.87
CA HIS A 219 22.88 -0.95 5.03
C HIS A 219 22.00 -1.58 6.12
N ILE A 220 22.26 -2.85 6.46
CA ILE A 220 21.84 -3.37 7.75
C ILE A 220 23.13 -3.77 8.49
N ALA A 221 23.74 -2.79 9.13
CA ALA A 221 24.72 -3.00 10.19
C ALA A 221 24.13 -2.46 11.48
#